data_e6b99a8bdb98130af2491d828d76e821
#
_entry.id   e6b99a8bdb98130af2491d828d76e821
#
_cell.length_a   1.000
_cell.length_b   1.000
_cell.length_c   1.000
_cell.angle_alpha   90.00
_cell.angle_beta   90.00
_cell.angle_gamma   90.00
#
_symmetry.space_group_name_H-M   'P 1'
#
loop_
_entity.id
_entity.type
_entity.pdbx_description
1 polymer ?
#
loop_
_entity_poly.entity_id
_entity_poly.type
_entity_poly.pdbx_seq_one_letter_code
_entity_poly.pdbx_strand_id
1 'polypeptide(L)'
;LYDSETFNPSKILADKAENIYVVCKSVNTGSVQFNKDGEFQGFYGANRVEVTAAVIAQKLWRKIASNEQISAMTRNVPVEYANFDIDADGFIYTVTEAANTTTDAVKKLNPAGYNIWDNAVGDEYSFGDVASEYDSTTNKTYKCRLTDICVSDNGTINVLDYENGRVFQYDKLCNLLCIFGTKNSTS
;
A
#
# COMPACT_ATOMS: atom_id res chain seq x y z
N LEU A 1 -5.61 18.73 -15.35
CA LEU A 1 -4.80 17.56 -15.75
C LEU A 1 -3.36 17.97 -15.65
N TYR A 2 -2.59 17.26 -14.84
CA TYR A 2 -1.19 17.54 -14.55
C TYR A 2 -0.39 17.58 -15.84
N ASP A 3 0.24 18.69 -16.12
CA ASP A 3 1.25 18.84 -17.17
C ASP A 3 2.40 17.86 -16.87
N SER A 4 2.65 16.94 -17.79
CA SER A 4 3.85 16.09 -17.91
C SER A 4 3.99 14.81 -17.05
N GLU A 5 3.08 14.41 -16.19
CA GLU A 5 3.17 13.07 -15.61
C GLU A 5 2.53 12.07 -16.57
N THR A 6 3.35 11.18 -17.10
CA THR A 6 2.91 10.13 -18.03
C THR A 6 1.98 9.18 -17.26
N PHE A 7 0.72 9.03 -17.70
CA PHE A 7 -0.17 8.01 -17.20
C PHE A 7 0.48 6.63 -17.39
N ASN A 8 0.94 6.02 -16.31
CA ASN A 8 1.68 4.76 -16.32
C ASN A 8 0.95 3.71 -15.45
N PRO A 9 -0.12 3.10 -16.00
CA PRO A 9 -0.93 2.13 -15.27
C PRO A 9 -0.13 0.86 -15.00
N SER A 10 -0.26 0.33 -13.79
CA SER A 10 0.36 -0.93 -13.37
C SER A 10 -0.67 -2.01 -13.02
N LYS A 11 -1.80 -1.62 -12.45
CA LYS A 11 -2.87 -2.52 -12.02
C LYS A 11 -4.23 -1.90 -12.32
N ILE A 12 -5.20 -2.77 -12.61
CA ILE A 12 -6.60 -2.40 -12.86
C ILE A 12 -7.52 -3.33 -12.07
N LEU A 13 -8.61 -2.76 -11.60
CA LEU A 13 -9.66 -3.45 -10.86
C LEU A 13 -11.01 -2.88 -11.29
N ALA A 14 -12.06 -3.70 -11.32
CA ALA A 14 -13.42 -3.24 -11.52
C ALA A 14 -14.32 -3.75 -10.40
N ASP A 15 -15.21 -2.90 -9.91
CA ASP A 15 -16.22 -3.30 -8.93
C ASP A 15 -17.52 -3.78 -9.60
N LYS A 16 -18.49 -4.23 -8.80
CA LYS A 16 -19.79 -4.71 -9.29
C LYS A 16 -20.66 -3.59 -9.89
N ALA A 17 -20.35 -2.34 -9.64
CA ALA A 17 -21.01 -1.18 -10.23
C ALA A 17 -20.32 -0.72 -11.52
N GLU A 18 -19.34 -1.51 -12.00
CA GLU A 18 -18.54 -1.26 -13.20
C GLU A 18 -17.66 -0.01 -13.09
N ASN A 19 -17.38 0.48 -11.85
CA ASN A 19 -16.33 1.47 -11.67
C ASN A 19 -14.97 0.81 -11.86
N ILE A 20 -14.06 1.55 -12.49
CA ILE A 20 -12.71 1.09 -12.81
C ILE A 20 -11.72 1.85 -11.94
N TYR A 21 -10.86 1.11 -11.27
CA TYR A 21 -9.79 1.64 -10.42
C TYR A 21 -8.46 1.27 -11.04
N VAL A 22 -7.56 2.25 -11.17
CA VAL A 22 -6.25 2.06 -11.80
C VAL A 22 -5.16 2.55 -10.87
N VAL A 23 -4.26 1.65 -10.47
CA VAL A 23 -3.01 2.04 -9.82
C VAL A 23 -2.03 2.46 -10.89
N CYS A 24 -1.48 3.65 -10.74
CA CYS A 24 -0.48 4.21 -11.66
C CYS A 24 0.82 4.44 -10.91
N LYS A 25 1.94 4.13 -11.55
CA LYS A 25 3.26 4.49 -11.04
C LYS A 25 3.37 6.01 -10.98
N SER A 26 4.02 6.51 -9.93
CA SER A 26 4.19 7.95 -9.66
C SER A 26 2.90 8.68 -9.26
N VAL A 27 1.78 7.97 -9.07
CA VAL A 27 0.54 8.54 -8.53
C VAL A 27 0.38 8.10 -7.07
N ASN A 28 0.66 9.00 -6.16
CA ASN A 28 0.63 8.76 -4.71
C ASN A 28 -0.63 9.31 -4.03
N THR A 29 -1.59 9.78 -4.82
CA THR A 29 -2.90 10.25 -4.34
C THR A 29 -3.97 9.15 -4.31
N GLY A 30 -3.56 7.88 -4.37
CA GLY A 30 -4.45 6.73 -4.43
C GLY A 30 -4.58 6.16 -5.86
N SER A 31 -5.57 5.30 -6.08
CA SER A 31 -5.89 4.81 -7.42
C SER A 31 -6.72 5.83 -8.19
N VAL A 32 -6.52 5.90 -9.50
CA VAL A 32 -7.36 6.70 -10.39
C VAL A 32 -8.69 5.97 -10.58
N GLN A 33 -9.81 6.66 -10.39
CA GLN A 33 -11.14 6.09 -10.52
C GLN A 33 -11.85 6.62 -11.74
N PHE A 34 -12.46 5.71 -12.50
CA PHE A 34 -13.36 5.98 -13.60
C PHE A 34 -14.71 5.32 -13.35
N ASN A 35 -15.78 5.89 -13.90
CA ASN A 35 -17.08 5.23 -13.94
C ASN A 35 -17.14 4.24 -15.12
N LYS A 36 -18.28 3.53 -15.23
CA LYS A 36 -18.53 2.55 -16.32
C LYS A 36 -18.42 3.14 -17.73
N ASP A 37 -18.63 4.45 -17.88
CA ASP A 37 -18.57 5.15 -19.16
C ASP A 37 -17.15 5.67 -19.47
N GLY A 38 -16.19 5.36 -18.60
CA GLY A 38 -14.78 5.77 -18.72
C GLY A 38 -14.51 7.21 -18.32
N GLU A 39 -15.45 7.88 -17.63
CA GLU A 39 -15.26 9.23 -17.17
C GLU A 39 -14.51 9.25 -15.84
N PHE A 40 -13.51 10.13 -15.75
CA PHE A 40 -12.70 10.30 -14.55
C PHE A 40 -13.55 10.82 -13.37
N GLN A 41 -13.51 10.09 -12.26
CA GLN A 41 -14.25 10.41 -11.04
C GLN A 41 -13.38 11.02 -9.93
N GLY A 42 -12.07 10.84 -10.00
CA GLY A 42 -11.14 11.32 -8.99
C GLY A 42 -10.12 10.28 -8.58
N PHE A 43 -9.62 10.42 -7.34
CA PHE A 43 -8.65 9.50 -6.74
C PHE A 43 -9.29 8.80 -5.54
N TYR A 44 -9.14 7.48 -5.50
CA TYR A 44 -9.72 6.63 -4.48
C TYR A 44 -8.64 6.12 -3.52
N GLY A 45 -8.89 6.24 -2.22
CA GLY A 45 -8.11 5.59 -1.17
C GLY A 45 -6.68 6.10 -1.03
N ALA A 46 -6.44 7.40 -1.11
CA ALA A 46 -5.09 7.97 -0.94
C ALA A 46 -4.42 7.49 0.36
N ASN A 47 -3.16 7.05 0.25
CA ASN A 47 -2.35 6.78 1.42
C ASN A 47 -2.14 8.08 2.22
N ARG A 48 -2.37 8.02 3.53
CA ARG A 48 -2.10 9.15 4.41
C ARG A 48 -0.60 9.29 4.63
N VAL A 49 -0.13 10.54 4.69
CA VAL A 49 1.21 10.82 5.23
C VAL A 49 1.11 10.66 6.74
N GLU A 50 1.94 9.80 7.31
CA GLU A 50 2.05 9.69 8.77
C GLU A 50 2.36 11.06 9.39
N VAL A 51 1.49 11.49 10.32
CA VAL A 51 1.66 12.76 11.04
C VAL A 51 2.59 12.51 12.23
N THR A 52 3.86 12.30 11.95
CA THR A 52 4.90 12.21 12.98
C THR A 52 5.23 13.59 13.57
N ALA A 53 5.83 13.62 14.74
CA ALA A 53 6.33 14.86 15.33
C ALA A 53 7.28 15.61 14.37
N ALA A 54 8.06 14.88 13.56
CA ALA A 54 8.91 15.44 12.52
C ALA A 54 8.11 16.14 11.42
N VAL A 55 6.98 15.57 10.98
CA VAL A 55 6.09 16.18 9.97
C VAL A 55 5.43 17.45 10.51
N ILE A 56 5.01 17.43 11.78
CA ILE A 56 4.46 18.62 12.44
C ILE A 56 5.53 19.72 12.54
N ALA A 57 6.73 19.37 12.99
CA ALA A 57 7.86 20.30 13.07
C ALA A 57 8.20 20.88 11.68
N GLN A 58 8.23 20.07 10.62
CA GLN A 58 8.42 20.55 9.25
C GLN A 58 7.32 21.53 8.80
N LYS A 59 6.04 21.24 9.12
CA LYS A 59 4.94 22.15 8.78
C LYS A 59 5.04 23.49 9.49
N LEU A 60 5.46 23.49 10.75
CA LEU A 60 5.69 24.70 11.53
C LEU A 60 6.90 25.48 10.97
N TRP A 61 7.99 24.76 10.68
CA TRP A 61 9.21 25.35 10.14
C TRP A 61 9.01 26.00 8.77
N ARG A 62 8.18 25.41 7.90
CA ARG A 62 7.81 26.00 6.60
C ARG A 62 7.15 27.38 6.69
N LYS A 63 6.54 27.72 7.82
CA LYS A 63 5.92 29.04 8.03
C LYS A 63 6.94 30.15 8.33
N ILE A 64 8.15 29.79 8.75
CA ILE A 64 9.18 30.73 9.19
C ILE A 64 10.49 30.61 8.38
N ALA A 65 10.64 29.55 7.58
CA ALA A 65 11.81 29.30 6.77
C ALA A 65 11.80 30.11 5.45
N SER A 66 12.99 30.43 4.94
CA SER A 66 13.14 31.06 3.61
C SER A 66 12.81 30.07 2.47
N ASN A 67 12.54 30.59 1.26
CA ASN A 67 12.26 29.77 0.08
C ASN A 67 13.38 28.79 -0.26
N GLU A 68 14.63 29.15 -0.03
CA GLU A 68 15.80 28.31 -0.26
C GLU A 68 15.85 27.15 0.77
N GLN A 69 15.55 27.44 2.03
CA GLN A 69 15.45 26.42 3.07
C GLN A 69 14.26 25.47 2.84
N ILE A 70 13.12 25.99 2.36
CA ILE A 70 11.94 25.18 2.02
C ILE A 70 12.26 24.24 0.85
N SER A 71 13.02 24.68 -0.14
CA SER A 71 13.40 23.88 -1.32
C SER A 71 14.32 22.71 -0.95
N ALA A 72 15.12 22.85 0.09
CA ALA A 72 16.01 21.79 0.60
C ALA A 72 15.29 20.76 1.49
N MET A 73 14.04 21.02 1.90
CA MET A 73 13.30 20.11 2.76
C MET A 73 12.78 18.89 2.01
N THR A 74 12.94 17.71 2.60
CA THR A 74 12.33 16.49 2.11
C THR A 74 10.81 16.63 2.11
N ARG A 75 10.16 16.36 0.98
CA ARG A 75 8.70 16.32 0.88
C ARG A 75 8.23 14.96 1.39
N ASN A 76 7.40 14.96 2.42
CA ASN A 76 6.66 13.76 2.80
C ASN A 76 5.52 13.56 1.80
N VAL A 77 5.74 12.72 0.82
CA VAL A 77 4.75 12.36 -0.19
C VAL A 77 4.13 11.04 0.23
N PRO A 78 2.81 10.85 0.11
CA PRO A 78 2.20 9.54 0.29
C PRO A 78 2.84 8.52 -0.65
N VAL A 79 2.97 7.28 -0.20
CA VAL A 79 3.54 6.21 -1.03
C VAL A 79 2.44 5.63 -1.91
N GLU A 80 2.78 5.32 -3.15
CA GLU A 80 1.87 4.67 -4.10
C GLU A 80 1.56 3.23 -3.69
N TYR A 81 0.37 2.74 -4.06
CA TYR A 81 0.04 1.33 -3.92
C TYR A 81 0.86 0.47 -4.88
N ALA A 82 1.34 -0.68 -4.39
CA ALA A 82 1.98 -1.68 -5.25
C ALA A 82 0.93 -2.50 -6.00
N ASN A 83 -0.11 -2.92 -5.28
CA ASN A 83 -1.22 -3.68 -5.84
C ASN A 83 -2.48 -3.53 -4.98
N PHE A 84 -3.62 -4.04 -5.49
CA PHE A 84 -4.88 -4.10 -4.79
C PHE A 84 -5.77 -5.23 -5.32
N ASP A 85 -6.75 -5.66 -4.49
CA ASP A 85 -7.78 -6.62 -4.82
C ASP A 85 -9.12 -6.23 -4.18
N ILE A 86 -10.24 -6.83 -4.59
CA ILE A 86 -11.58 -6.52 -4.11
C ILE A 86 -12.29 -7.78 -3.65
N ASP A 87 -12.95 -7.71 -2.49
CA ASP A 87 -13.78 -8.81 -2.00
C ASP A 87 -15.22 -8.77 -2.57
N ALA A 88 -15.98 -9.83 -2.28
CA ALA A 88 -17.37 -9.97 -2.73
C ALA A 88 -18.31 -8.87 -2.20
N ASP A 89 -17.94 -8.20 -1.10
CA ASP A 89 -18.70 -7.12 -0.47
C ASP A 89 -18.31 -5.73 -1.00
N GLY A 90 -17.29 -5.67 -1.88
CA GLY A 90 -16.84 -4.43 -2.51
C GLY A 90 -15.81 -3.65 -1.69
N PHE A 91 -15.20 -4.25 -0.66
CA PHE A 91 -14.06 -3.67 0.02
C PHE A 91 -12.79 -3.90 -0.79
N ILE A 92 -12.00 -2.86 -0.95
CA ILE A 92 -10.73 -2.92 -1.67
C ILE A 92 -9.59 -3.09 -0.66
N TYR A 93 -8.77 -4.10 -0.88
CA TYR A 93 -7.56 -4.38 -0.12
C TYR A 93 -6.36 -3.88 -0.90
N THR A 94 -5.49 -3.11 -0.26
CA THR A 94 -4.32 -2.53 -0.91
C THR A 94 -3.05 -2.99 -0.23
N VAL A 95 -1.97 -3.09 -0.99
CA VAL A 95 -0.63 -3.30 -0.47
C VAL A 95 0.30 -2.17 -0.90
N THR A 96 1.17 -1.72 0.02
CA THR A 96 2.13 -0.64 -0.18
C THR A 96 3.54 -1.17 0.06
N GLU A 97 4.35 -1.25 -0.99
CA GLU A 97 5.68 -1.85 -0.96
C GLU A 97 6.68 -1.12 -0.05
N ALA A 98 6.62 0.20 -0.04
CA ALA A 98 7.58 1.04 0.67
C ALA A 98 7.18 1.35 2.11
N ALA A 99 6.13 0.71 2.64
CA ALA A 99 5.80 0.83 4.06
C ALA A 99 6.91 0.19 4.89
N ASN A 100 7.61 1.02 5.67
CA ASN A 100 8.67 0.56 6.57
C ASN A 100 8.12 -0.16 7.80
N THR A 101 6.80 -0.14 7.99
CA THR A 101 6.10 -0.76 9.10
C THR A 101 5.08 -1.76 8.55
N THR A 102 4.96 -2.88 9.21
CA THR A 102 3.98 -3.91 8.85
C THR A 102 2.53 -3.44 9.05
N THR A 103 2.30 -2.38 9.80
CA THR A 103 0.97 -1.86 10.14
C THR A 103 0.29 -1.13 8.99
N ASP A 104 1.07 -0.40 8.18
CA ASP A 104 0.52 0.38 7.05
C ASP A 104 0.70 -0.28 5.68
N ALA A 105 1.35 -1.46 5.66
CA ALA A 105 1.64 -2.16 4.42
C ALA A 105 0.38 -2.65 3.71
N VAL A 106 -0.64 -3.06 4.47
CA VAL A 106 -1.91 -3.57 3.94
C VAL A 106 -3.06 -2.80 4.55
N LYS A 107 -4.03 -2.40 3.72
CA LYS A 107 -5.22 -1.66 4.14
C LYS A 107 -6.48 -2.30 3.56
N LYS A 108 -7.58 -2.17 4.28
CA LYS A 108 -8.93 -2.51 3.79
C LYS A 108 -9.75 -1.23 3.68
N LEU A 109 -10.06 -0.86 2.44
CA LEU A 109 -10.78 0.37 2.13
C LEU A 109 -12.26 0.08 1.91
N ASN A 110 -13.11 0.90 2.52
CA ASN A 110 -14.55 0.88 2.22
C ASN A 110 -14.84 1.57 0.86
N PRO A 111 -16.07 1.49 0.32
CA PRO A 111 -16.41 2.14 -0.96
C PRO A 111 -16.15 3.64 -1.02
N ALA A 112 -16.04 4.33 0.13
CA ALA A 112 -15.68 5.75 0.20
C ALA A 112 -14.16 6.00 0.26
N GLY A 113 -13.33 4.94 0.21
CA GLY A 113 -11.87 5.03 0.21
C GLY A 113 -11.24 5.20 1.60
N TYR A 114 -11.99 4.96 2.68
CA TYR A 114 -11.44 5.04 4.03
C TYR A 114 -10.92 3.66 4.48
N ASN A 115 -9.73 3.63 5.07
CA ASN A 115 -9.20 2.43 5.70
C ASN A 115 -10.01 2.08 6.95
N ILE A 116 -10.72 0.95 6.93
CA ILE A 116 -11.54 0.50 8.05
C ILE A 116 -10.74 -0.24 9.12
N TRP A 117 -9.48 -0.56 8.84
CA TRP A 117 -8.54 -1.11 9.80
C TRP A 117 -7.73 -0.04 10.55
N ASP A 118 -7.90 1.22 10.16
CA ASP A 118 -7.32 2.39 10.84
C ASP A 118 -8.15 2.69 12.10
N ASN A 119 -7.98 1.89 13.13
CA ASN A 119 -8.66 2.08 14.40
C ASN A 119 -7.89 3.11 15.24
N ALA A 120 -8.57 4.17 15.62
CA ALA A 120 -8.05 5.26 16.44
C ALA A 120 -7.63 4.83 17.88
N VAL A 121 -7.78 3.57 18.23
CA VAL A 121 -7.48 3.04 19.57
C VAL A 121 -6.83 1.65 19.46
N GLY A 122 -5.52 1.60 19.27
CA GLY A 122 -4.67 0.55 19.82
C GLY A 122 -4.59 -0.80 19.12
N ASP A 123 -5.46 -1.15 18.19
CA ASP A 123 -5.40 -2.41 17.46
C ASP A 123 -4.79 -2.19 16.06
N GLU A 124 -3.47 -2.17 16.00
CA GLU A 124 -2.73 -2.14 14.75
C GLU A 124 -2.65 -3.55 14.17
N TYR A 125 -3.28 -3.78 13.01
CA TYR A 125 -3.10 -5.02 12.27
C TYR A 125 -1.71 -5.06 11.65
N SER A 126 -0.97 -6.14 11.91
CA SER A 126 0.40 -6.31 11.42
C SER A 126 0.42 -7.35 10.30
N PHE A 127 1.00 -6.98 9.16
CA PHE A 127 1.15 -7.85 7.99
C PHE A 127 2.62 -8.04 7.64
N GLY A 128 2.98 -9.26 7.23
CA GLY A 128 4.35 -9.58 6.88
C GLY A 128 5.21 -9.84 8.11
N ASP A 129 6.50 -9.66 7.94
CA ASP A 129 7.52 -9.91 8.95
C ASP A 129 8.46 -8.70 9.07
N VAL A 130 8.63 -8.19 10.29
CA VAL A 130 9.57 -7.09 10.56
C VAL A 130 11.01 -7.58 10.58
N ALA A 131 11.23 -8.87 10.82
CA ALA A 131 12.56 -9.44 10.87
C ALA A 131 13.20 -9.48 9.48
N SER A 132 14.42 -8.99 9.38
CA SER A 132 15.24 -9.25 8.21
C SER A 132 15.95 -10.58 8.37
N GLU A 133 15.86 -11.44 7.36
CA GLU A 133 16.60 -12.69 7.33
C GLU A 133 18.00 -12.47 6.74
N TYR A 134 19.02 -12.91 7.47
CA TYR A 134 20.39 -12.91 6.98
C TYR A 134 20.73 -14.26 6.34
N ASP A 135 21.05 -14.24 5.05
CA ASP A 135 21.54 -15.42 4.33
C ASP A 135 23.08 -15.43 4.35
N SER A 136 23.63 -16.35 5.12
CA SER A 136 25.07 -16.52 5.25
C SER A 136 25.76 -17.03 3.97
N THR A 137 25.01 -17.63 3.05
CA THR A 137 25.56 -18.16 1.78
C THR A 137 25.81 -17.03 0.79
N THR A 138 24.90 -16.09 0.71
CA THR A 138 24.99 -14.93 -0.19
C THR A 138 25.54 -13.68 0.47
N ASN A 139 25.75 -13.71 1.79
CA ASN A 139 26.13 -12.57 2.64
C ASN A 139 25.16 -11.36 2.46
N LYS A 140 23.86 -11.64 2.30
CA LYS A 140 22.82 -10.63 2.12
C LYS A 140 21.77 -10.72 3.21
N THR A 141 21.22 -9.56 3.54
CA THR A 141 20.05 -9.45 4.41
C THR A 141 18.83 -9.17 3.56
N TYR A 142 17.82 -10.03 3.66
CA TYR A 142 16.56 -9.88 2.96
C TYR A 142 15.52 -9.31 3.94
N LYS A 143 14.91 -8.19 3.55
CA LYS A 143 13.78 -7.61 4.29
C LYS A 143 12.48 -8.09 3.68
N CYS A 144 11.44 -8.21 4.50
CA CYS A 144 10.09 -8.44 3.99
C CYS A 144 9.69 -7.31 3.05
N ARG A 145 9.21 -7.68 1.85
CA ARG A 145 8.81 -6.75 0.79
C ARG A 145 7.47 -7.16 0.22
N LEU A 146 6.40 -6.60 0.77
CA LEU A 146 5.04 -6.90 0.36
C LEU A 146 4.72 -6.18 -0.96
N THR A 147 4.37 -6.94 -1.99
CA THR A 147 4.18 -6.40 -3.35
C THR A 147 2.86 -6.76 -3.98
N ASP A 148 2.18 -7.79 -3.47
CA ASP A 148 0.93 -8.26 -4.05
C ASP A 148 -0.04 -8.72 -2.98
N ILE A 149 -1.33 -8.66 -3.27
CA ILE A 149 -2.40 -9.07 -2.39
C ILE A 149 -3.52 -9.71 -3.20
N CYS A 150 -4.09 -10.78 -2.65
CA CYS A 150 -5.26 -11.45 -3.21
C CYS A 150 -6.20 -11.86 -2.09
N VAL A 151 -7.48 -11.61 -2.26
CA VAL A 151 -8.53 -11.95 -1.30
C VAL A 151 -9.47 -12.97 -1.91
N SER A 152 -9.59 -14.11 -1.24
CA SER A 152 -10.48 -15.19 -1.67
C SER A 152 -11.93 -14.91 -1.27
N ASP A 153 -12.90 -15.55 -1.94
CA ASP A 153 -14.34 -15.41 -1.66
C ASP A 153 -14.73 -15.76 -0.22
N ASN A 154 -13.94 -16.59 0.46
CA ASN A 154 -14.15 -16.94 1.88
C ASN A 154 -13.56 -15.91 2.85
N GLY A 155 -12.97 -14.81 2.34
CA GLY A 155 -12.33 -13.76 3.12
C GLY A 155 -10.89 -14.04 3.55
N THR A 156 -10.26 -15.10 3.00
CA THR A 156 -8.83 -15.36 3.24
C THR A 156 -7.99 -14.34 2.47
N ILE A 157 -7.06 -13.70 3.17
CA ILE A 157 -6.17 -12.66 2.63
C ILE A 157 -4.79 -13.27 2.43
N ASN A 158 -4.27 -13.20 1.21
CA ASN A 158 -2.95 -13.68 0.85
C ASN A 158 -2.08 -12.49 0.44
N VAL A 159 -0.91 -12.34 1.06
CA VAL A 159 0.01 -11.23 0.81
C VAL A 159 1.37 -11.77 0.42
N LEU A 160 1.86 -11.37 -0.75
CA LEU A 160 3.13 -11.82 -1.30
C LEU A 160 4.30 -11.01 -0.74
N ASP A 161 5.23 -11.68 -0.11
CA ASP A 161 6.59 -11.19 0.16
C ASP A 161 7.50 -11.59 -1.00
N TYR A 162 7.68 -10.66 -1.91
CA TYR A 162 8.47 -10.87 -3.13
C TYR A 162 9.94 -11.17 -2.83
N GLU A 163 10.53 -10.49 -1.85
CA GLU A 163 11.96 -10.61 -1.56
C GLU A 163 12.31 -12.01 -1.06
N ASN A 164 11.47 -12.58 -0.21
CA ASN A 164 11.71 -13.93 0.37
C ASN A 164 10.94 -15.03 -0.37
N GLY A 165 10.16 -14.70 -1.41
CA GLY A 165 9.43 -15.66 -2.24
C GLY A 165 8.38 -16.46 -1.47
N ARG A 166 7.73 -15.84 -0.48
CA ARG A 166 6.74 -16.47 0.39
C ARG A 166 5.42 -15.71 0.40
N VAL A 167 4.36 -16.39 0.77
CA VAL A 167 3.03 -15.81 0.92
C VAL A 167 2.59 -15.95 2.38
N PHE A 168 2.19 -14.83 2.96
CA PHE A 168 1.51 -14.77 4.25
C PHE A 168 0.02 -14.93 4.01
N GLN A 169 -0.60 -15.89 4.66
CA GLN A 169 -2.04 -16.11 4.59
C GLN A 169 -2.70 -15.74 5.92
N TYR A 170 -3.71 -14.89 5.86
CA TYR A 170 -4.46 -14.41 7.02
C TYR A 170 -5.94 -14.78 6.88
N ASP A 171 -6.63 -14.91 8.01
CA ASP A 171 -8.09 -14.96 8.03
C ASP A 171 -8.70 -13.55 7.87
N LYS A 172 -10.03 -13.48 7.79
CA LYS A 172 -10.79 -12.22 7.68
C LYS A 172 -10.65 -11.27 8.88
N LEU A 173 -10.12 -11.76 10.00
CA LEU A 173 -9.84 -11.00 11.22
C LEU A 173 -8.35 -10.61 11.30
N CYS A 174 -7.59 -10.81 10.21
CA CYS A 174 -6.17 -10.52 10.12
C CYS A 174 -5.26 -11.40 11.00
N ASN A 175 -5.75 -12.54 11.50
CA ASN A 175 -4.91 -13.52 12.17
C ASN A 175 -4.09 -14.29 11.15
N LEU A 176 -2.78 -14.40 11.37
CA LEU A 176 -1.89 -15.18 10.51
C LEU A 176 -2.25 -16.68 10.64
N LEU A 177 -2.62 -17.30 9.52
CA LEU A 177 -2.95 -18.71 9.43
C LEU A 177 -1.71 -19.57 9.13
N CYS A 178 -0.99 -19.19 8.09
CA CYS A 178 0.24 -19.87 7.68
C CYS A 178 1.12 -18.98 6.79
N ILE A 179 2.37 -19.40 6.63
CA ILE A 179 3.31 -18.86 5.68
C ILE A 179 3.74 -20.02 4.77
N PHE A 180 3.66 -19.86 3.48
CA PHE A 180 4.10 -20.89 2.51
C PHE A 180 4.90 -20.26 1.37
N GLY A 181 5.63 -21.12 0.66
CA GLY A 181 6.59 -20.70 -0.35
C GLY A 181 7.96 -20.40 0.26
N THR A 182 8.96 -20.43 -0.59
CA THR A 182 10.32 -20.04 -0.29
C THR A 182 11.04 -19.71 -1.58
N LYS A 183 11.92 -18.73 -1.54
CA LYS A 183 12.78 -18.42 -2.67
C LYS A 183 13.77 -19.55 -2.84
N ASN A 184 13.62 -20.37 -3.88
CA ASN A 184 14.56 -21.42 -4.18
C ASN A 184 15.56 -20.94 -5.22
N SER A 185 16.85 -21.09 -4.94
CA SER A 185 17.95 -20.71 -5.84
C SER A 185 18.34 -21.82 -6.82
N THR A 186 17.46 -22.79 -7.07
CA THR A 186 17.69 -23.77 -8.14
C THR A 186 17.42 -23.11 -9.48
N SER A 187 18.43 -22.51 -10.03
CA SER A 187 18.57 -22.25 -11.46
C SER A 187 19.07 -23.48 -12.17
#